data_e7c1a86c37bee175cf39e63f48f9762c
#
_entry.id   e7c1a86c37bee175cf39e63f48f9762c
#
_cell.length_a   1.000
_cell.length_b   1.000
_cell.length_c   1.000
_cell.angle_alpha   90.00
_cell.angle_beta   90.00
_cell.angle_gamma   90.00
#
_symmetry.space_group_name_H-M   'P 1'
#
loop_
_entity.id
_entity.type
_entity.pdbx_description
1 polymer ?
#
loop_
_entity_poly.entity_id
_entity_poly.type
_entity_poly.pdbx_seq_one_letter_code
_entity_poly.pdbx_strand_id
1 'polypeptide(L)'
;MGENDSTDATLVRAAADGSEVAFRALYRAYVRPVYWIAHGLVGNASDAEDVTQETFLVAWRKLAGFELAGDSLLPWLATICRLQAANRIRRQRRDRERTAGIADDTLPATVDVEQQVIDAQLVARILREVSELSALDREIFRLCAAEGYAYQAAAEELGVAHGVVRNRLSRIRTRLRTSVKEST
;
A
#
# COMPACT_ATOMS: atom_id res chain seq x y z
N MET A 1 -6.19 16.10 -21.44
CA MET A 1 -4.86 16.61 -21.69
C MET A 1 -4.44 17.34 -20.42
N GLY A 2 -3.91 16.77 -19.48
CA GLY A 2 -2.61 16.28 -19.15
C GLY A 2 -1.91 17.13 -18.10
N GLU A 3 -2.64 17.72 -17.05
CA GLU A 3 -1.98 18.53 -16.00
C GLU A 3 -1.61 17.72 -14.74
N ASN A 4 -2.04 16.47 -14.64
CA ASN A 4 -1.72 15.63 -13.48
C ASN A 4 -0.49 14.71 -13.71
N ASP A 5 -0.02 14.61 -14.94
CA ASP A 5 1.12 13.78 -15.35
C ASP A 5 2.47 14.43 -14.94
N SER A 6 2.43 15.72 -14.72
CA SER A 6 3.60 16.55 -14.46
C SER A 6 4.06 16.56 -12.99
N THR A 7 3.14 16.36 -12.03
CA THR A 7 3.42 16.62 -10.62
C THR A 7 4.24 15.53 -9.97
N ASP A 8 3.81 14.26 -10.04
CA ASP A 8 4.53 13.16 -9.41
C ASP A 8 5.87 12.89 -10.08
N ALA A 9 5.91 12.85 -11.42
CA ALA A 9 7.15 12.62 -12.16
C ALA A 9 8.19 13.73 -11.90
N THR A 10 7.74 14.99 -11.82
CA THR A 10 8.61 16.12 -11.50
C THR A 10 9.12 16.05 -10.07
N LEU A 11 8.23 15.77 -9.10
CA LEU A 11 8.61 15.63 -7.69
C LEU A 11 9.53 14.42 -7.46
N VAL A 12 9.25 13.29 -8.10
CA VAL A 12 10.08 12.08 -8.02
C VAL A 12 11.48 12.36 -8.56
N ARG A 13 11.60 13.01 -9.72
CA ARG A 13 12.90 13.36 -10.30
C ARG A 13 13.68 14.31 -9.38
N ALA A 14 13.05 15.37 -8.91
CA ALA A 14 13.69 16.31 -7.98
C ALA A 14 14.11 15.64 -6.68
N ALA A 15 13.28 14.74 -6.12
CA ALA A 15 13.61 13.99 -4.92
C ALA A 15 14.73 12.96 -5.17
N ALA A 16 14.79 12.34 -6.35
CA ALA A 16 15.88 11.46 -6.77
C ALA A 16 17.22 12.20 -6.87
N ASP A 17 17.18 13.48 -7.24
CA ASP A 17 18.32 14.40 -7.25
C ASP A 17 18.66 14.98 -5.86
N GLY A 18 17.98 14.52 -4.79
CA GLY A 18 18.25 14.88 -3.40
C GLY A 18 17.43 16.04 -2.85
N SER A 19 16.38 16.50 -3.54
CA SER A 19 15.51 17.57 -3.02
C SER A 19 14.61 17.08 -1.89
N GLU A 20 14.95 17.46 -0.66
CA GLU A 20 14.10 17.18 0.53
C GLU A 20 12.72 17.86 0.43
N VAL A 21 12.63 19.01 -0.23
CA VAL A 21 11.37 19.74 -0.42
C VAL A 21 10.42 18.92 -1.30
N ALA A 22 10.93 18.37 -2.40
CA ALA A 22 10.16 17.50 -3.30
C ALA A 22 9.75 16.20 -2.60
N PHE A 23 10.65 15.59 -1.84
CA PHE A 23 10.31 14.40 -1.06
C PHE A 23 9.26 14.68 0.02
N ARG A 24 9.34 15.81 0.70
CA ARG A 24 8.32 16.23 1.68
C ARG A 24 6.95 16.44 1.04
N ALA A 25 6.90 16.93 -0.19
CA ALA A 25 5.65 17.01 -0.95
C ALA A 25 5.08 15.63 -1.28
N LEU A 26 5.91 14.69 -1.74
CA LEU A 26 5.53 13.29 -1.95
C LEU A 26 5.06 12.62 -0.65
N TYR A 27 5.77 12.85 0.47
CA TYR A 27 5.37 12.34 1.78
C TYR A 27 3.95 12.82 2.15
N ARG A 28 3.68 14.11 2.05
CA ARG A 28 2.35 14.68 2.37
C ARG A 28 1.25 14.11 1.49
N ALA A 29 1.54 13.86 0.21
CA ALA A 29 0.57 13.30 -0.73
C ALA A 29 0.25 11.83 -0.44
N TYR A 30 1.23 11.05 0.05
CA TYR A 30 1.14 9.59 0.11
C TYR A 30 1.16 8.98 1.52
N VAL A 31 1.44 9.75 2.58
CA VAL A 31 1.52 9.20 3.95
C VAL A 31 0.21 8.53 4.37
N ARG A 32 -0.93 9.13 4.06
CA ARG A 32 -2.26 8.57 4.40
C ARG A 32 -2.59 7.29 3.64
N PRO A 33 -2.53 7.26 2.29
CA PRO A 33 -2.72 6.02 1.53
C PRO A 33 -1.80 4.90 1.99
N VAL A 34 -0.52 5.19 2.24
CA VAL A 34 0.45 4.20 2.72
C VAL A 34 0.11 3.71 4.13
N TYR A 35 -0.29 4.60 5.03
CA TYR A 35 -0.73 4.22 6.38
C TYR A 35 -1.91 3.23 6.34
N TRP A 36 -2.91 3.48 5.49
CA TRP A 36 -4.06 2.59 5.39
C TRP A 36 -3.71 1.24 4.77
N ILE A 37 -2.77 1.21 3.83
CA ILE A 37 -2.22 -0.06 3.32
C ILE A 37 -1.51 -0.80 4.46
N ALA A 38 -0.66 -0.12 5.22
CA ALA A 38 0.04 -0.69 6.36
C ALA A 38 -0.95 -1.22 7.42
N HIS A 39 -1.94 -0.41 7.81
CA HIS A 39 -2.95 -0.78 8.80
C HIS A 39 -3.76 -2.02 8.38
N GLY A 40 -4.15 -2.10 7.10
CA GLY A 40 -4.81 -3.28 6.57
C GLY A 40 -3.96 -4.56 6.61
N LEU A 41 -2.63 -4.42 6.63
CA LEU A 41 -1.70 -5.55 6.65
C LEU A 41 -1.33 -5.99 8.08
N VAL A 42 -1.11 -5.04 9.01
CA VAL A 42 -0.63 -5.34 10.36
C VAL A 42 -1.73 -5.37 11.42
N GLY A 43 -2.91 -4.76 11.15
CA GLY A 43 -4.11 -4.86 11.97
C GLY A 43 -4.15 -3.97 13.21
N ASN A 44 -3.16 -3.11 13.44
CA ASN A 44 -3.16 -2.16 14.56
C ASN A 44 -2.44 -0.85 14.21
N ALA A 45 -2.79 0.24 14.90
CA ALA A 45 -2.33 1.58 14.59
C ALA A 45 -0.81 1.77 14.81
N SER A 46 -0.28 1.29 15.92
CA SER A 46 1.14 1.44 16.28
C SER A 46 2.06 0.80 15.23
N ASP A 47 1.76 -0.45 14.86
CA ASP A 47 2.54 -1.14 13.81
C ASP A 47 2.35 -0.50 12.43
N ALA A 48 1.17 0.03 12.15
CA ALA A 48 0.90 0.73 10.89
C ALA A 48 1.71 2.03 10.79
N GLU A 49 1.84 2.79 11.87
CA GLU A 49 2.70 3.98 11.93
C GLU A 49 4.17 3.61 11.69
N ASP A 50 4.68 2.61 12.40
CA ASP A 50 6.06 2.13 12.25
C ASP A 50 6.34 1.68 10.81
N VAL A 51 5.45 0.87 10.23
CA VAL A 51 5.57 0.38 8.85
C VAL A 51 5.51 1.54 7.86
N THR A 52 4.66 2.54 8.11
CA THR A 52 4.56 3.73 7.26
C THR A 52 5.86 4.53 7.29
N GLN A 53 6.40 4.81 8.47
CA GLN A 53 7.67 5.52 8.62
C GLN A 53 8.82 4.77 7.92
N GLU A 54 8.95 3.47 8.16
CA GLU A 54 9.98 2.64 7.53
C GLU A 54 9.84 2.61 6.00
N THR A 55 8.59 2.60 5.50
CA THR A 55 8.30 2.68 4.05
C THR A 55 8.90 3.94 3.44
N PHE A 56 8.70 5.10 4.06
CA PHE A 56 9.25 6.35 3.53
C PHE A 56 10.75 6.49 3.74
N LEU A 57 11.33 5.95 4.81
CA LEU A 57 12.77 5.88 4.99
C LEU A 57 13.45 5.03 3.92
N VAL A 58 12.86 3.89 3.58
CA VAL A 58 13.34 3.02 2.50
C VAL A 58 13.13 3.70 1.14
N ALA A 59 11.99 4.34 0.94
CA ALA A 59 11.70 5.08 -0.29
C ALA A 59 12.73 6.17 -0.53
N TRP A 60 13.04 7.01 0.47
CA TRP A 60 14.06 8.05 0.37
C TRP A 60 15.42 7.50 -0.09
N ARG A 61 15.87 6.41 0.54
CA ARG A 61 17.16 5.77 0.19
C ARG A 61 17.18 5.17 -1.22
N LYS A 62 16.02 4.76 -1.73
CA LYS A 62 15.89 4.07 -3.04
C LYS A 62 15.47 4.98 -4.18
N LEU A 63 15.16 6.24 -3.91
CA LEU A 63 14.80 7.21 -4.95
C LEU A 63 15.96 7.60 -5.86
N ALA A 64 17.20 7.55 -5.37
CA ALA A 64 18.37 7.83 -6.21
C ALA A 64 18.40 6.91 -7.45
N GLY A 65 18.32 7.50 -8.63
CA GLY A 65 18.25 6.77 -9.90
C GLY A 65 16.92 6.07 -10.19
N PHE A 66 15.87 6.33 -9.40
CA PHE A 66 14.55 5.77 -9.66
C PHE A 66 13.81 6.57 -10.74
N GLU A 67 13.29 5.85 -11.74
CA GLU A 67 12.41 6.41 -12.76
C GLU A 67 10.98 5.97 -12.54
N LEU A 68 10.04 6.92 -12.53
CA LEU A 68 8.63 6.63 -12.37
C LEU A 68 8.06 6.04 -13.67
N ALA A 69 7.66 4.77 -13.62
CA ALA A 69 7.11 4.04 -14.76
C ALA A 69 5.59 4.25 -14.99
N GLY A 70 5.00 5.32 -14.43
CA GLY A 70 3.55 5.60 -14.54
C GLY A 70 3.21 6.94 -13.88
N ASP A 71 1.92 7.21 -13.76
CA ASP A 71 1.41 8.53 -13.34
C ASP A 71 1.40 8.74 -11.81
N SER A 72 1.74 7.72 -11.03
CA SER A 72 1.64 7.77 -9.55
C SER A 72 2.73 6.96 -8.89
N LEU A 73 3.32 7.52 -7.82
CA LEU A 73 4.32 6.87 -6.98
C LEU A 73 3.69 5.79 -6.04
N LEU A 74 2.38 5.81 -5.83
CA LEU A 74 1.71 4.94 -4.87
C LEU A 74 1.94 3.43 -5.09
N PRO A 75 1.93 2.87 -6.31
CA PRO A 75 2.19 1.44 -6.52
C PRO A 75 3.58 1.00 -6.05
N TRP A 76 4.57 1.85 -6.23
CA TRP A 76 5.94 1.59 -5.77
C TRP A 76 6.04 1.69 -4.23
N LEU A 77 5.48 2.73 -3.63
CA LEU A 77 5.39 2.85 -2.16
C LEU A 77 4.62 1.69 -1.53
N ALA A 78 3.51 1.27 -2.14
CA ALA A 78 2.73 0.12 -1.68
C ALA A 78 3.55 -1.18 -1.70
N THR A 79 4.44 -1.36 -2.67
CA THR A 79 5.35 -2.51 -2.72
C THR A 79 6.35 -2.48 -1.56
N ILE A 80 6.94 -1.32 -1.28
CA ILE A 80 7.84 -1.16 -0.13
C ILE A 80 7.08 -1.40 1.18
N CYS A 81 5.89 -0.81 1.32
CA CYS A 81 5.03 -0.96 2.50
C CYS A 81 4.72 -2.43 2.81
N ARG A 82 4.35 -3.23 1.79
CA ARG A 82 4.09 -4.68 1.97
C ARG A 82 5.32 -5.42 2.47
N LEU A 83 6.49 -5.10 1.94
CA LEU A 83 7.75 -5.71 2.39
C LEU A 83 8.06 -5.37 3.85
N GLN A 84 7.84 -4.11 4.25
CA GLN A 84 8.05 -3.68 5.64
C GLN A 84 7.01 -4.33 6.58
N ALA A 85 5.74 -4.39 6.19
CA ALA A 85 4.69 -5.06 6.95
C ALA A 85 5.00 -6.56 7.15
N ALA A 86 5.41 -7.26 6.10
CA ALA A 86 5.81 -8.66 6.18
C ALA A 86 7.02 -8.88 7.10
N ASN A 87 7.98 -7.94 7.10
CA ASN A 87 9.12 -7.99 8.02
C ASN A 87 8.68 -7.74 9.47
N ARG A 88 7.75 -6.80 9.71
CA ARG A 88 7.19 -6.51 11.05
C ARG A 88 6.48 -7.74 11.61
N ILE A 89 5.58 -8.34 10.84
CA ILE A 89 4.84 -9.54 11.24
C ILE A 89 5.79 -10.70 11.57
N ARG A 90 6.84 -10.93 10.76
CA ARG A 90 7.83 -11.97 11.02
C ARG A 90 8.66 -11.72 12.30
N ARG A 91 8.98 -10.45 12.62
CA ARG A 91 9.65 -10.07 13.87
C ARG A 91 8.74 -10.34 15.06
N GLN A 92 7.51 -9.87 15.04
CA GLN A 92 6.53 -10.10 16.11
C GLN A 92 6.28 -11.58 16.38
N ARG A 93 6.17 -12.39 15.32
CA ARG A 93 6.01 -13.83 15.49
C ARG A 93 7.21 -14.45 16.22
N ARG A 94 8.44 -14.09 15.83
CA ARG A 94 9.66 -14.56 16.49
C ARG A 94 9.75 -14.08 17.94
N ASP A 95 9.33 -12.86 18.22
CA ASP A 95 9.33 -12.30 19.56
C ASP A 95 8.30 -13.00 20.45
N ARG A 96 7.10 -13.28 19.94
CA ARG A 96 6.09 -14.09 20.65
C ARG A 96 6.57 -15.51 20.92
N GLU A 97 7.21 -16.15 19.95
CA GLU A 97 7.81 -17.49 20.13
C GLU A 97 8.90 -17.51 21.20
N ARG A 98 9.65 -16.41 21.37
CA ARG A 98 10.66 -16.23 22.42
C ARG A 98 10.08 -15.84 23.79
N THR A 99 8.95 -15.16 23.81
CA THR A 99 8.35 -14.57 25.01
C THR A 99 7.06 -15.29 25.41
N ALA A 100 6.89 -16.54 25.05
CA ALA A 100 5.74 -17.34 25.47
C ALA A 100 5.63 -17.41 27.02
N GLY A 101 5.27 -16.32 27.66
CA GLY A 101 5.19 -16.19 29.12
C GLY A 101 4.68 -14.87 29.67
N ILE A 102 4.56 -13.79 28.88
CA ILE A 102 4.09 -12.49 29.45
C ILE A 102 3.15 -11.80 28.43
N ALA A 103 1.87 -11.65 28.82
CA ALA A 103 0.89 -10.84 28.13
C ALA A 103 1.02 -9.38 28.57
N ASP A 104 1.00 -8.44 27.65
CA ASP A 104 0.76 -7.04 27.94
C ASP A 104 -0.20 -6.40 26.93
N ASP A 105 -1.20 -5.73 27.48
CA ASP A 105 -2.37 -5.15 26.85
C ASP A 105 -2.14 -3.64 26.79
N THR A 106 -1.90 -3.07 25.63
CA THR A 106 -1.71 -1.61 25.48
C THR A 106 -2.82 -0.99 24.65
N LEU A 107 -3.54 -0.07 25.29
CA LEU A 107 -4.65 0.72 24.77
C LEU A 107 -4.22 1.69 23.66
N PRO A 108 -5.10 1.99 22.68
CA PRO A 108 -4.76 2.80 21.50
C PRO A 108 -4.77 4.31 21.79
N ALA A 109 -3.91 5.03 21.10
CA ALA A 109 -3.83 6.49 21.11
C ALA A 109 -5.05 7.15 20.44
N THR A 110 -5.37 8.37 20.88
CA THR A 110 -6.53 9.18 20.47
C THR A 110 -6.60 9.40 18.96
N VAL A 111 -7.74 9.06 18.38
CA VAL A 111 -8.02 9.08 16.95
C VAL A 111 -8.97 10.21 16.60
N ASP A 112 -8.68 10.92 15.52
CA ASP A 112 -9.56 11.95 14.94
C ASP A 112 -10.80 11.29 14.31
N VAL A 113 -11.95 11.47 14.96
CA VAL A 113 -13.20 10.74 14.67
C VAL A 113 -13.79 11.12 13.30
N GLU A 114 -13.66 12.38 12.88
CA GLU A 114 -14.21 12.85 11.60
C GLU A 114 -13.48 12.22 10.40
N GLN A 115 -12.18 12.08 10.50
CA GLN A 115 -11.36 11.46 9.48
C GLN A 115 -11.53 9.94 9.42
N GLN A 116 -11.77 9.29 10.57
CA GLN A 116 -12.09 7.86 10.62
C GLN A 116 -13.38 7.52 9.88
N VAL A 117 -14.40 8.39 9.93
CA VAL A 117 -15.67 8.16 9.23
C VAL A 117 -15.50 8.19 7.72
N ILE A 118 -14.74 9.16 7.18
CA ILE A 118 -14.46 9.28 5.75
C ILE A 118 -13.65 8.08 5.27
N ASP A 119 -12.64 7.68 6.02
CA ASP A 119 -11.78 6.55 5.68
C ASP A 119 -12.51 5.22 5.81
N ALA A 120 -13.40 5.06 6.79
CA ALA A 120 -14.25 3.87 6.94
C ALA A 120 -15.23 3.71 5.76
N GLN A 121 -15.81 4.81 5.27
CA GLN A 121 -16.68 4.78 4.10
C GLN A 121 -15.91 4.40 2.82
N LEU A 122 -14.70 4.93 2.63
CA LEU A 122 -13.83 4.57 1.52
C LEU A 122 -13.43 3.10 1.57
N VAL A 123 -13.03 2.60 2.73
CA VAL A 123 -12.69 1.18 2.93
C VAL A 123 -13.91 0.29 2.67
N ALA A 124 -15.09 0.63 3.21
CA ALA A 124 -16.31 -0.13 2.99
C ALA A 124 -16.70 -0.17 1.50
N ARG A 125 -16.43 0.90 0.75
CA ARG A 125 -16.66 0.97 -0.69
C ARG A 125 -15.69 0.09 -1.47
N ILE A 126 -14.39 0.18 -1.16
CA ILE A 126 -13.37 -0.69 -1.77
C ILE A 126 -13.69 -2.17 -1.51
N LEU A 127 -14.07 -2.53 -0.28
CA LEU A 127 -14.45 -3.89 0.08
C LEU A 127 -15.68 -4.37 -0.71
N ARG A 128 -16.65 -3.50 -0.93
CA ARG A 128 -17.84 -3.78 -1.75
C ARG A 128 -17.46 -4.05 -3.20
N GLU A 129 -16.66 -3.18 -3.80
CA GLU A 129 -16.14 -3.38 -5.16
C GLU A 129 -15.33 -4.68 -5.31
N VAL A 130 -14.51 -4.99 -4.31
CA VAL A 130 -13.75 -6.24 -4.28
C VAL A 130 -14.68 -7.45 -4.15
N SER A 131 -15.77 -7.36 -3.38
CA SER A 131 -16.75 -8.45 -3.26
C SER A 131 -17.50 -8.75 -4.57
N GLU A 132 -17.63 -7.77 -5.44
CA GLU A 132 -18.24 -7.89 -6.77
C GLU A 132 -17.30 -8.41 -7.86
N LEU A 133 -16.01 -8.55 -7.56
CA LEU A 133 -15.06 -9.15 -8.49
C LEU A 133 -15.39 -10.63 -8.73
N SER A 134 -15.00 -11.13 -9.91
CA SER A 134 -15.03 -12.58 -10.16
C SER A 134 -14.16 -13.32 -9.15
N ALA A 135 -14.43 -14.61 -8.91
CA ALA A 135 -13.64 -15.42 -7.97
C ALA A 135 -12.13 -15.34 -8.27
N LEU A 136 -11.75 -15.48 -9.55
CA LEU A 136 -10.35 -15.41 -9.98
C LEU A 136 -9.76 -14.01 -9.76
N ASP A 137 -10.51 -12.93 -10.06
CA ASP A 137 -10.03 -11.55 -9.86
C ASP A 137 -9.86 -11.23 -8.39
N ARG A 138 -10.71 -11.76 -7.53
CA ARG A 138 -10.61 -11.61 -6.07
C ARG A 138 -9.37 -12.31 -5.52
N GLU A 139 -9.08 -13.52 -5.98
CA GLU A 139 -7.87 -14.25 -5.60
C GLU A 139 -6.60 -13.56 -6.11
N ILE A 140 -6.59 -13.07 -7.35
CA ILE A 140 -5.49 -12.25 -7.88
C ILE A 140 -5.29 -10.99 -7.03
N PHE A 141 -6.37 -10.31 -6.67
CA PHE A 141 -6.30 -9.13 -5.81
C PHE A 141 -5.77 -9.49 -4.41
N ARG A 142 -6.27 -10.57 -3.81
CA ARG A 142 -5.82 -11.06 -2.51
C ARG A 142 -4.31 -11.38 -2.53
N LEU A 143 -3.87 -12.21 -3.43
CA LEU A 143 -2.46 -12.62 -3.52
C LEU A 143 -1.53 -11.44 -3.83
N CYS A 144 -1.84 -10.63 -4.85
CA CYS A 144 -0.94 -9.58 -5.31
C CYS A 144 -1.09 -8.27 -4.53
N ALA A 145 -2.31 -7.90 -4.10
CA ALA A 145 -2.57 -6.63 -3.45
C ALA A 145 -2.52 -6.71 -1.92
N ALA A 146 -3.07 -7.76 -1.31
CA ALA A 146 -3.08 -7.91 0.14
C ALA A 146 -1.84 -8.67 0.66
N GLU A 147 -1.46 -9.78 0.02
CA GLU A 147 -0.38 -10.64 0.50
C GLU A 147 0.98 -10.34 -0.16
N GLY A 148 1.02 -9.50 -1.20
CA GLY A 148 2.26 -9.02 -1.81
C GLY A 148 2.99 -10.05 -2.68
N TYR A 149 2.29 -11.06 -3.20
CA TYR A 149 2.89 -12.03 -4.11
C TYR A 149 3.40 -11.33 -5.38
N ALA A 150 4.56 -11.77 -5.86
CA ALA A 150 5.00 -11.44 -7.21
C ALA A 150 4.02 -12.06 -8.23
N TYR A 151 3.83 -11.41 -9.38
CA TYR A 151 2.85 -11.87 -10.38
C TYR A 151 3.13 -13.30 -10.87
N GLN A 152 4.40 -13.68 -10.94
CA GLN A 152 4.80 -15.04 -11.31
C GLN A 152 4.34 -16.04 -10.24
N ALA A 153 4.61 -15.76 -8.96
CA ALA A 153 4.20 -16.64 -7.86
C ALA A 153 2.66 -16.74 -7.74
N ALA A 154 1.94 -15.63 -7.92
CA ALA A 154 0.48 -15.65 -7.95
C ALA A 154 -0.07 -16.42 -9.15
N ALA A 155 0.59 -16.37 -10.31
CA ALA A 155 0.22 -17.13 -11.49
C ALA A 155 0.40 -18.64 -11.28
N GLU A 156 1.49 -19.06 -10.66
CA GLU A 156 1.78 -20.45 -10.30
C GLU A 156 0.76 -20.98 -9.27
N GLU A 157 0.48 -20.20 -8.22
CA GLU A 157 -0.50 -20.55 -7.19
C GLU A 157 -1.91 -20.76 -7.75
N LEU A 158 -2.31 -19.88 -8.69
CA LEU A 158 -3.64 -19.91 -9.30
C LEU A 158 -3.74 -20.82 -10.54
N GLY A 159 -2.64 -21.39 -11.00
CA GLY A 159 -2.61 -22.23 -12.20
C GLY A 159 -2.96 -21.47 -13.48
N VAL A 160 -2.62 -20.17 -13.56
CA VAL A 160 -2.89 -19.31 -14.73
C VAL A 160 -1.61 -18.74 -15.32
N ALA A 161 -1.66 -18.25 -16.56
CA ALA A 161 -0.49 -17.62 -17.17
C ALA A 161 -0.17 -16.27 -16.49
N HIS A 162 1.10 -15.95 -16.34
CA HIS A 162 1.59 -14.67 -15.79
C HIS A 162 0.93 -13.44 -16.41
N GLY A 163 0.72 -13.43 -17.74
CA GLY A 163 0.04 -12.35 -18.44
C GLY A 163 -1.41 -12.16 -18.04
N VAL A 164 -2.10 -13.23 -17.61
CA VAL A 164 -3.48 -13.19 -17.10
C VAL A 164 -3.51 -12.41 -15.78
N VAL A 165 -2.60 -12.73 -14.85
CA VAL A 165 -2.50 -12.04 -13.56
C VAL A 165 -2.25 -10.55 -13.77
N ARG A 166 -1.25 -10.19 -14.59
CA ARG A 166 -0.90 -8.80 -14.89
C ARG A 166 -2.08 -8.02 -15.47
N ASN A 167 -2.73 -8.58 -16.50
CA ASN A 167 -3.80 -7.89 -17.22
C ASN A 167 -5.06 -7.74 -16.34
N ARG A 168 -5.42 -8.77 -15.59
CA ARG A 168 -6.56 -8.73 -14.67
C ARG A 168 -6.33 -7.77 -13.52
N LEU A 169 -5.16 -7.79 -12.90
CA LEU A 169 -4.82 -6.87 -11.81
C LEU A 169 -4.83 -5.40 -12.28
N SER A 170 -4.40 -5.12 -13.52
CA SER A 170 -4.50 -3.80 -14.12
C SER A 170 -5.96 -3.33 -14.24
N ARG A 171 -6.87 -4.21 -14.73
CA ARG A 171 -8.32 -3.91 -14.82
C ARG A 171 -8.94 -3.70 -13.44
N ILE A 172 -8.60 -4.52 -12.45
CA ILE A 172 -9.07 -4.38 -11.07
C ILE A 172 -8.65 -3.02 -10.50
N ARG A 173 -7.41 -2.63 -10.66
CA ARG A 173 -6.90 -1.33 -10.21
C ARG A 173 -7.62 -0.16 -10.88
N THR A 174 -7.89 -0.26 -12.18
CA THR A 174 -8.64 0.77 -12.92
C THR A 174 -10.06 0.88 -12.38
N ARG A 175 -10.77 -0.24 -12.20
CA ARG A 175 -12.13 -0.28 -11.63
C ARG A 175 -12.18 0.36 -10.24
N LEU A 176 -11.29 -0.05 -9.33
CA LEU A 176 -11.23 0.50 -7.98
C LEU A 176 -10.90 2.00 -7.96
N ARG A 177 -10.02 2.45 -8.87
CA ARG A 177 -9.70 3.88 -9.00
C ARG A 177 -10.90 4.71 -9.46
N THR A 178 -11.67 4.20 -10.40
CA THR A 178 -12.89 4.88 -10.91
C THR A 178 -13.93 4.99 -9.80
N SER A 179 -14.19 3.92 -9.06
CA SER A 179 -15.15 3.94 -7.96
C SER A 179 -14.75 4.90 -6.81
N VAL A 180 -13.47 5.10 -6.57
CA VAL A 180 -12.96 6.08 -5.59
C VAL A 180 -13.13 7.51 -6.09
N LYS A 181 -12.87 7.80 -7.38
CA LYS A 181 -12.98 9.15 -7.96
C LYS A 181 -14.42 9.69 -8.07
N GLU A 182 -15.41 8.82 -8.22
CA GLU A 182 -16.83 9.20 -8.29
C GLU A 182 -17.40 9.67 -6.94
N SER A 183 -16.59 9.76 -5.90
CA SER A 183 -16.98 10.13 -4.54
C SER A 183 -16.40 11.45 -4.06
N THR A 184 -15.68 12.17 -4.91
CA THR A 184 -15.12 13.51 -4.62
C THR A 184 -15.87 14.56 -5.41
#